data_393fb93562d67eccb2227abdbfa2787b
#
_entry.id   393fb93562d67eccb2227abdbfa2787b
#
_cell.length_a   1.000
_cell.length_b   1.000
_cell.length_c   1.000
_cell.angle_alpha   90.00
_cell.angle_beta   90.00
_cell.angle_gamma   90.00
#
_symmetry.space_group_name_H-M   'P 1'
#
loop_
_entity.id
_entity.type
_entity.pdbx_description
1 polymer ?
#
loop_
_entity_poly.entity_id
_entity_poly.type
_entity_poly.pdbx_seq_one_letter_code
_entity_poly.pdbx_strand_id
1 'polypeptide(L)'
;MATIALPLRRAGLSGLGTTVPLVIGVAGVFLSWFGAAWDVSWHRVVGRDTFWSVPHLFLYGGVVLWGVAAVIATLTAMAGRRVRGREMRVGPFRAELGLAIVGLGALAVILAGPFDEVWHRAFGRDVDIWSPPHIAGVVGSTVAFVGWSIAFAPGTFTIPEWLRRVFRAVMLANVCGVLVFGMNFYYITATTREAFFYPLLVTLVIPAALAIGARLVGGRWGATIVAATYTVTALATYVVLDGSGWLAPAFPPLIVAGALALDVLRTRNRPWSHPLVLGLAFSVTFVAAELVRVALFPAPVPTGLAGGGPDPRASTLFFQYYAQAVARPWLSIWPVLAAVFGAPLAAASWRFGATVGAVLADDLDSEAFAHS
;
A
#
# COMPACT_ATOMS: atom_id res chain seq x y z
N MET A 1 26.76 53.26 26.36
CA MET A 1 26.60 51.80 26.61
C MET A 1 25.88 51.19 25.42
N ALA A 2 26.60 50.53 24.55
CA ALA A 2 26.02 49.86 23.37
C ALA A 2 25.65 48.41 23.76
N THR A 3 24.37 48.10 23.75
CA THR A 3 23.86 46.76 24.01
C THR A 3 24.10 45.93 22.75
N ILE A 4 25.09 45.03 22.79
CA ILE A 4 25.34 44.04 21.74
C ILE A 4 24.27 42.96 21.86
N ALA A 5 23.23 43.05 21.05
CA ALA A 5 22.25 41.98 20.85
C ALA A 5 22.92 40.88 19.99
N LEU A 6 23.39 39.83 20.63
CA LEU A 6 23.79 38.60 19.95
C LEU A 6 22.59 38.01 19.22
N PRO A 7 22.66 37.78 17.90
CA PRO A 7 21.61 37.07 17.18
C PRO A 7 21.67 35.59 17.59
N LEU A 8 20.91 35.21 18.62
CA LEU A 8 20.65 33.82 18.90
C LEU A 8 20.08 33.19 17.63
N ARG A 9 20.87 32.38 16.95
CA ARG A 9 20.52 31.62 15.77
C ARG A 9 19.23 30.83 16.05
N ARG A 10 18.10 31.29 15.52
CA ARG A 10 16.83 30.54 15.45
C ARG A 10 16.90 29.30 14.53
N ALA A 11 18.11 28.84 14.20
CA ALA A 11 18.35 27.73 13.27
C ALA A 11 17.98 26.35 13.87
N GLY A 12 17.93 26.20 15.20
CA GLY A 12 17.73 24.88 15.83
C GLY A 12 16.29 24.36 15.83
N LEU A 13 15.28 25.23 15.76
CA LEU A 13 13.88 24.82 15.92
C LEU A 13 13.12 24.66 14.60
N SER A 14 13.62 25.19 13.48
CA SER A 14 12.99 25.00 12.16
C SER A 14 13.16 23.58 11.62
N GLY A 15 14.21 22.86 12.00
CA GLY A 15 14.42 21.46 11.62
C GLY A 15 13.52 20.47 12.38
N LEU A 16 13.14 20.77 13.63
CA LEU A 16 12.30 19.89 14.42
C LEU A 16 10.90 19.70 13.83
N GLY A 17 10.31 20.76 13.25
CA GLY A 17 8.97 20.70 12.67
C GLY A 17 8.84 19.89 11.38
N THR A 18 9.96 19.55 10.72
CA THR A 18 9.95 18.77 9.47
C THR A 18 10.73 17.48 9.60
N THR A 19 11.87 17.49 10.29
CA THR A 19 12.73 16.29 10.43
C THR A 19 12.12 15.27 11.37
N VAL A 20 11.53 15.69 12.49
CA VAL A 20 10.92 14.76 13.45
C VAL A 20 9.73 14.02 12.85
N PRO A 21 8.71 14.67 12.25
CA PRO A 21 7.63 13.96 11.56
C PRO A 21 8.13 13.00 10.47
N LEU A 22 9.17 13.40 9.71
CA LEU A 22 9.76 12.54 8.68
C LEU A 22 10.34 11.25 9.27
N VAL A 23 11.20 11.37 10.28
CA VAL A 23 11.88 10.19 10.87
C VAL A 23 10.88 9.27 11.55
N ILE A 24 9.99 9.83 12.38
CA ILE A 24 8.96 9.06 13.08
C ILE A 24 8.03 8.38 12.07
N GLY A 25 7.59 9.11 11.04
CA GLY A 25 6.68 8.59 10.05
C GLY A 25 7.29 7.45 9.24
N VAL A 26 8.51 7.61 8.75
CA VAL A 26 9.23 6.56 8.00
C VAL A 26 9.45 5.32 8.87
N ALA A 27 9.90 5.51 10.12
CA ALA A 27 10.04 4.38 11.06
C ALA A 27 8.71 3.67 11.28
N GLY A 28 7.61 4.43 11.44
CA GLY A 28 6.26 3.89 11.57
C GLY A 28 5.82 3.07 10.36
N VAL A 29 6.17 3.50 9.14
CA VAL A 29 5.85 2.75 7.90
C VAL A 29 6.52 1.37 7.91
N PHE A 30 7.80 1.30 8.20
CA PHE A 30 8.50 0.01 8.27
C PHE A 30 7.96 -0.88 9.40
N LEU A 31 7.69 -0.29 10.56
CA LEU A 31 7.19 -1.02 11.71
C LEU A 31 5.81 -1.63 11.43
N SER A 32 4.88 -0.84 10.88
CA SER A 32 3.54 -1.30 10.58
C SER A 32 3.50 -2.32 9.44
N TRP A 33 4.32 -2.14 8.41
CA TRP A 33 4.45 -3.10 7.31
C TRP A 33 4.94 -4.45 7.81
N PHE A 34 6.03 -4.44 8.58
CA PHE A 34 6.58 -5.68 9.16
C PHE A 34 5.58 -6.33 10.11
N GLY A 35 4.93 -5.54 10.97
CA GLY A 35 3.88 -5.99 11.87
C GLY A 35 2.74 -6.69 11.14
N ALA A 36 2.22 -6.08 10.06
CA ALA A 36 1.16 -6.66 9.25
C ALA A 36 1.57 -7.99 8.59
N ALA A 37 2.79 -8.08 8.05
CA ALA A 37 3.27 -9.31 7.45
C ALA A 37 3.52 -10.41 8.48
N TRP A 38 4.00 -10.04 9.66
CA TRP A 38 4.21 -10.98 10.76
C TRP A 38 2.89 -11.46 11.35
N ASP A 39 1.91 -10.59 11.44
CA ASP A 39 0.56 -10.92 11.89
C ASP A 39 -0.08 -12.03 11.07
N VAL A 40 0.05 -11.91 9.75
CA VAL A 40 -0.35 -12.97 8.84
C VAL A 40 0.34 -14.31 9.14
N SER A 41 1.64 -14.29 9.37
CA SER A 41 2.40 -15.50 9.72
C SER A 41 1.99 -16.03 11.10
N TRP A 42 1.69 -15.14 12.03
CA TRP A 42 1.20 -15.48 13.37
C TRP A 42 -0.11 -16.27 13.30
N HIS A 43 -1.09 -15.77 12.56
CA HIS A 43 -2.37 -16.46 12.37
C HIS A 43 -2.22 -17.87 11.76
N ARG A 44 -1.19 -18.07 10.96
CA ARG A 44 -0.92 -19.38 10.32
C ARG A 44 -0.16 -20.35 11.21
N VAL A 45 0.66 -19.88 12.13
CA VAL A 45 1.55 -20.71 12.98
C VAL A 45 0.97 -20.88 14.38
N VAL A 46 0.53 -19.79 14.98
CA VAL A 46 0.01 -19.77 16.37
C VAL A 46 -1.52 -19.90 16.36
N GLY A 47 -2.15 -19.46 15.28
CA GLY A 47 -3.60 -19.42 15.15
C GLY A 47 -4.13 -18.07 15.63
N ARG A 48 -5.25 -18.13 16.38
CA ARG A 48 -5.88 -16.91 16.84
C ARG A 48 -5.03 -16.15 17.86
N ASP A 49 -5.06 -14.86 17.73
CA ASP A 49 -4.42 -13.92 18.63
C ASP A 49 -5.43 -13.05 19.43
N THR A 50 -4.88 -12.13 20.19
CA THR A 50 -5.60 -11.05 20.87
C THR A 50 -5.15 -9.73 20.27
N PHE A 51 -5.93 -8.67 20.52
CA PHE A 51 -5.52 -7.30 20.14
C PHE A 51 -4.09 -6.96 20.60
N TRP A 52 -3.62 -7.56 21.70
CA TRP A 52 -2.30 -7.32 22.29
C TRP A 52 -1.22 -8.31 21.84
N SER A 53 -1.44 -9.09 20.78
CA SER A 53 -0.39 -9.94 20.20
C SER A 53 0.81 -9.11 19.74
N VAL A 54 1.99 -9.72 19.74
CA VAL A 54 3.22 -9.01 19.39
C VAL A 54 3.17 -8.41 17.99
N PRO A 55 2.69 -9.11 16.94
CA PRO A 55 2.54 -8.51 15.62
C PRO A 55 1.64 -7.26 15.61
N HIS A 56 0.53 -7.30 16.35
CA HIS A 56 -0.37 -6.15 16.48
C HIS A 56 0.30 -4.96 17.14
N LEU A 57 1.17 -5.17 18.15
CA LEU A 57 1.92 -4.09 18.78
C LEU A 57 2.87 -3.41 17.77
N PHE A 58 3.47 -4.16 16.85
CA PHE A 58 4.27 -3.61 15.76
C PHE A 58 3.39 -2.87 14.75
N LEU A 59 2.31 -3.49 14.30
CA LEU A 59 1.37 -2.90 13.34
C LEU A 59 0.83 -1.57 13.86
N TYR A 60 0.11 -1.61 15.00
CA TYR A 60 -0.55 -0.43 15.57
C TYR A 60 0.46 0.56 16.15
N GLY A 61 1.59 0.10 16.69
CA GLY A 61 2.70 0.97 17.10
C GLY A 61 3.21 1.80 15.93
N GLY A 62 3.38 1.21 14.76
CA GLY A 62 3.74 1.92 13.53
C GLY A 62 2.68 2.94 13.12
N VAL A 63 1.41 2.58 13.19
CA VAL A 63 0.29 3.48 12.87
C VAL A 63 0.18 4.64 13.86
N VAL A 64 0.43 4.39 15.15
CA VAL A 64 0.50 5.46 16.16
C VAL A 64 1.61 6.44 15.82
N LEU A 65 2.77 5.97 15.35
CA LEU A 65 3.84 6.86 14.89
C LEU A 65 3.41 7.74 13.71
N TRP A 66 2.56 7.24 12.78
CA TRP A 66 1.98 8.08 11.73
C TRP A 66 1.11 9.21 12.32
N GLY A 67 0.23 8.85 13.25
CA GLY A 67 -0.61 9.82 13.95
C GLY A 67 0.20 10.85 14.70
N VAL A 68 1.23 10.44 15.43
CA VAL A 68 2.15 11.34 16.14
C VAL A 68 2.86 12.28 15.17
N ALA A 69 3.35 11.79 14.03
CA ALA A 69 3.96 12.63 13.01
C ALA A 69 2.99 13.71 12.49
N ALA A 70 1.75 13.31 12.20
CA ALA A 70 0.70 14.23 11.74
C ALA A 70 0.35 15.29 12.81
N VAL A 71 0.22 14.87 14.08
CA VAL A 71 -0.05 15.78 15.21
C VAL A 71 1.08 16.78 15.40
N ILE A 72 2.34 16.34 15.41
CA ILE A 72 3.50 17.24 15.57
C ILE A 72 3.52 18.26 14.44
N ALA A 73 3.30 17.86 13.19
CA ALA A 73 3.26 18.75 12.05
C ALA A 73 2.11 19.77 12.17
N THR A 74 0.91 19.32 12.55
CA THR A 74 -0.27 20.17 12.74
C THR A 74 -0.04 21.19 13.87
N LEU A 75 0.42 20.75 15.03
CA LEU A 75 0.70 21.64 16.16
C LEU A 75 1.79 22.67 15.81
N THR A 76 2.81 22.26 15.05
CA THR A 76 3.85 23.15 14.57
C THR A 76 3.28 24.23 13.63
N ALA A 77 2.36 23.85 12.75
CA ALA A 77 1.66 24.78 11.86
C ALA A 77 0.75 25.76 12.63
N MET A 78 -0.01 25.25 13.60
CA MET A 78 -0.89 26.06 14.44
C MET A 78 -0.13 27.03 15.34
N ALA A 79 1.09 26.69 15.77
CA ALA A 79 1.97 27.58 16.54
C ALA A 79 2.53 28.75 15.71
N GLY A 80 1.94 29.03 14.55
CA GLY A 80 2.31 30.16 13.69
C GLY A 80 3.59 29.95 12.90
N ARG A 81 4.15 28.75 12.88
CA ARG A 81 5.27 28.40 12.01
C ARG A 81 4.77 28.25 10.58
N ARG A 82 5.56 28.70 9.62
CA ARG A 82 5.22 28.56 8.20
C ARG A 82 5.02 27.09 7.88
N VAL A 83 3.83 26.76 7.40
CA VAL A 83 3.56 25.43 6.83
C VAL A 83 4.39 25.33 5.56
N ARG A 84 5.21 24.30 5.48
CA ARG A 84 5.92 23.94 4.27
C ARG A 84 5.10 22.92 3.53
N GLY A 85 5.05 23.00 2.20
CA GLY A 85 4.17 22.19 1.39
C GLY A 85 2.76 22.79 1.31
N ARG A 86 1.80 21.95 0.96
CA ARG A 86 0.41 22.36 0.72
C ARG A 86 -0.34 22.57 2.04
N GLU A 87 -0.70 23.81 2.32
CA GLU A 87 -1.45 24.14 3.53
C GLU A 87 -2.95 23.85 3.35
N MET A 88 -3.50 23.07 4.27
CA MET A 88 -4.94 22.92 4.47
C MET A 88 -5.39 23.76 5.68
N ARG A 89 -6.52 24.46 5.52
CA ARG A 89 -7.16 25.22 6.61
C ARG A 89 -8.61 24.77 6.78
N VAL A 90 -8.95 24.36 8.00
CA VAL A 90 -10.32 24.01 8.37
C VAL A 90 -10.65 24.73 9.69
N GLY A 91 -11.38 25.82 9.62
CA GLY A 91 -11.61 26.69 10.77
C GLY A 91 -10.27 27.19 11.36
N PRO A 92 -10.02 26.98 12.66
CA PRO A 92 -8.78 27.39 13.31
C PRO A 92 -7.61 26.42 13.01
N PHE A 93 -7.87 25.25 12.44
CA PHE A 93 -6.84 24.23 12.20
C PHE A 93 -6.07 24.52 10.91
N ARG A 94 -4.75 24.43 11.03
CA ARG A 94 -3.80 24.56 9.91
C ARG A 94 -2.89 23.33 9.92
N ALA A 95 -2.75 22.69 8.79
CA ALA A 95 -1.90 21.53 8.64
C ALA A 95 -1.31 21.46 7.22
N GLU A 96 -0.23 20.72 7.04
CA GLU A 96 0.19 20.28 5.71
C GLU A 96 -0.78 19.18 5.24
N LEU A 97 -1.28 19.31 4.02
CA LEU A 97 -2.37 18.49 3.49
C LEU A 97 -2.05 16.99 3.55
N GLY A 98 -0.86 16.59 3.08
CA GLY A 98 -0.47 15.19 3.05
C GLY A 98 -0.43 14.59 4.46
N LEU A 99 0.16 15.30 5.43
CA LEU A 99 0.22 14.86 6.82
C LEU A 99 -1.14 14.89 7.51
N ALA A 100 -2.04 15.79 7.13
CA ALA A 100 -3.41 15.77 7.60
C ALA A 100 -4.15 14.51 7.13
N ILE A 101 -3.97 14.14 5.85
CA ILE A 101 -4.52 12.89 5.28
C ILE A 101 -3.91 11.66 5.98
N VAL A 102 -2.60 11.68 6.27
CA VAL A 102 -1.95 10.62 7.07
C VAL A 102 -2.62 10.49 8.44
N GLY A 103 -2.87 11.59 9.12
CA GLY A 103 -3.55 11.59 10.42
C GLY A 103 -4.95 10.98 10.37
N LEU A 104 -5.73 11.31 9.34
CA LEU A 104 -7.07 10.72 9.13
C LEU A 104 -6.99 9.21 8.86
N GLY A 105 -6.06 8.77 8.01
CA GLY A 105 -5.84 7.36 7.75
C GLY A 105 -5.37 6.60 8.99
N ALA A 106 -4.43 7.17 9.75
CA ALA A 106 -3.97 6.60 11.01
C ALA A 106 -5.11 6.46 12.03
N LEU A 107 -5.97 7.48 12.15
CA LEU A 107 -7.13 7.43 13.03
C LEU A 107 -8.09 6.31 12.63
N ALA A 108 -8.36 6.14 11.34
CA ALA A 108 -9.22 5.08 10.84
C ALA A 108 -8.66 3.69 11.21
N VAL A 109 -7.35 3.46 11.04
CA VAL A 109 -6.71 2.20 11.40
C VAL A 109 -6.71 1.97 12.91
N ILE A 110 -6.40 3.01 13.71
CA ILE A 110 -6.41 2.91 15.17
C ILE A 110 -7.81 2.56 15.70
N LEU A 111 -8.86 3.12 15.11
CA LEU A 111 -10.24 2.81 15.48
C LEU A 111 -10.68 1.43 14.98
N ALA A 112 -10.14 0.97 13.86
CA ALA A 112 -10.45 -0.35 13.32
C ALA A 112 -10.02 -1.47 14.28
N GLY A 113 -8.90 -1.35 15.00
CA GLY A 113 -8.42 -2.38 15.91
C GLY A 113 -9.39 -2.72 17.04
N PRO A 114 -9.79 -1.78 17.92
CA PRO A 114 -10.81 -2.04 18.93
C PRO A 114 -12.16 -2.47 18.34
N PHE A 115 -12.53 -1.95 17.16
CA PHE A 115 -13.74 -2.36 16.44
C PHE A 115 -13.65 -3.83 16.04
N ASP A 116 -12.49 -4.27 15.60
CA ASP A 116 -12.24 -5.66 15.22
C ASP A 116 -12.36 -6.61 16.41
N GLU A 117 -11.81 -6.25 17.56
CA GLU A 117 -11.97 -7.02 18.80
C GLU A 117 -13.45 -7.15 19.21
N VAL A 118 -14.24 -6.07 19.10
CA VAL A 118 -15.69 -6.09 19.35
C VAL A 118 -16.42 -6.94 18.33
N TRP A 119 -16.03 -6.84 17.05
CA TRP A 119 -16.59 -7.64 15.95
C TRP A 119 -16.39 -9.14 16.18
N HIS A 120 -15.17 -9.52 16.54
CA HIS A 120 -14.84 -10.92 16.84
C HIS A 120 -15.59 -11.46 18.06
N ARG A 121 -15.85 -10.64 19.07
CA ARG A 121 -16.68 -11.05 20.22
C ARG A 121 -18.15 -11.22 19.85
N ALA A 122 -18.66 -10.41 18.94
CA ALA A 122 -20.09 -10.41 18.58
C ALA A 122 -20.43 -11.49 17.54
N PHE A 123 -19.58 -11.66 16.51
CA PHE A 123 -19.88 -12.48 15.34
C PHE A 123 -18.99 -13.72 15.19
N GLY A 124 -18.08 -13.94 16.10
CA GLY A 124 -17.15 -15.06 16.05
C GLY A 124 -15.78 -14.67 15.52
N ARG A 125 -14.86 -15.60 15.69
CA ARG A 125 -13.43 -15.40 15.46
C ARG A 125 -13.11 -15.64 14.00
N ASP A 126 -12.14 -14.88 13.48
CA ASP A 126 -11.60 -14.99 12.12
C ASP A 126 -12.68 -14.92 11.05
N VAL A 127 -13.65 -14.06 11.26
CA VAL A 127 -14.57 -13.70 10.21
C VAL A 127 -13.77 -12.86 9.22
N ASP A 128 -13.63 -13.39 8.06
CA ASP A 128 -13.04 -12.89 6.83
C ASP A 128 -12.49 -11.44 6.86
N ILE A 129 -11.42 -11.19 6.12
CA ILE A 129 -10.86 -9.85 5.88
C ILE A 129 -11.87 -8.84 5.37
N TRP A 130 -12.91 -9.30 4.72
CA TRP A 130 -14.01 -8.46 4.24
C TRP A 130 -14.95 -8.03 5.37
N SER A 131 -14.60 -8.33 6.63
CA SER A 131 -15.30 -7.76 7.78
C SER A 131 -15.14 -6.23 7.81
N PRO A 132 -16.15 -5.48 8.27
CA PRO A 132 -16.11 -4.02 8.30
C PRO A 132 -14.86 -3.43 8.97
N PRO A 133 -14.37 -3.95 10.12
CA PRO A 133 -13.15 -3.42 10.73
C PRO A 133 -11.91 -3.61 9.86
N HIS A 134 -11.74 -4.77 9.23
CA HIS A 134 -10.61 -5.00 8.33
C HIS A 134 -10.67 -4.10 7.09
N ILE A 135 -11.86 -3.92 6.50
CA ILE A 135 -12.04 -2.96 5.39
C ILE A 135 -11.66 -1.55 5.83
N ALA A 136 -12.06 -1.13 7.03
CA ALA A 136 -11.69 0.17 7.58
C ALA A 136 -10.17 0.29 7.76
N GLY A 137 -9.49 -0.77 8.22
CA GLY A 137 -8.04 -0.84 8.32
C GLY A 137 -7.33 -0.72 6.96
N VAL A 138 -7.79 -1.46 5.95
CA VAL A 138 -7.26 -1.44 4.58
C VAL A 138 -7.45 -0.06 3.93
N VAL A 139 -8.65 0.50 4.04
CA VAL A 139 -8.96 1.85 3.51
C VAL A 139 -8.14 2.91 4.24
N GLY A 140 -8.11 2.87 5.58
CA GLY A 140 -7.33 3.81 6.39
C GLY A 140 -5.84 3.78 6.06
N SER A 141 -5.26 2.59 5.92
CA SER A 141 -3.85 2.43 5.52
C SER A 141 -3.60 2.96 4.11
N THR A 142 -4.48 2.67 3.16
CA THR A 142 -4.38 3.19 1.79
C THR A 142 -4.41 4.72 1.79
N VAL A 143 -5.34 5.33 2.51
CA VAL A 143 -5.46 6.78 2.66
C VAL A 143 -4.17 7.36 3.27
N ALA A 144 -3.64 6.74 4.33
CA ALA A 144 -2.40 7.21 4.97
C ALA A 144 -1.20 7.15 4.01
N PHE A 145 -1.01 6.07 3.25
CA PHE A 145 0.10 5.97 2.28
C PHE A 145 -0.04 6.93 1.10
N VAL A 146 -1.26 7.21 0.64
CA VAL A 146 -1.51 8.28 -0.33
C VAL A 146 -1.16 9.64 0.29
N GLY A 147 -1.58 9.89 1.53
CA GLY A 147 -1.21 11.10 2.28
C GLY A 147 0.30 11.28 2.40
N TRP A 148 1.04 10.24 2.74
CA TRP A 148 2.50 10.25 2.75
C TRP A 148 3.09 10.59 1.38
N SER A 149 2.53 10.02 0.31
CA SER A 149 2.99 10.31 -1.06
C SER A 149 2.82 11.78 -1.41
N ILE A 150 1.75 12.42 -0.93
CA ILE A 150 1.51 13.88 -1.05
C ILE A 150 2.49 14.65 -0.16
N ALA A 151 2.68 14.25 1.09
CA ALA A 151 3.60 14.91 2.03
C ALA A 151 5.06 14.90 1.54
N PHE A 152 5.45 13.93 0.72
CA PHE A 152 6.74 13.92 0.03
C PHE A 152 6.78 14.84 -1.22
N ALA A 153 5.84 15.75 -1.38
CA ALA A 153 5.88 16.81 -2.39
C ALA A 153 7.08 17.75 -2.19
N PRO A 154 7.50 18.48 -3.25
CA PRO A 154 8.49 19.53 -3.10
C PRO A 154 8.04 20.55 -2.04
N GLY A 155 8.95 20.96 -1.18
CA GLY A 155 8.70 22.00 -0.18
C GLY A 155 8.33 21.50 1.23
N THR A 156 7.70 20.35 1.40
CA THR A 156 7.32 19.84 2.74
C THR A 156 8.54 19.46 3.58
N PHE A 157 9.37 18.57 3.05
CA PHE A 157 10.58 18.11 3.72
C PHE A 157 11.83 18.63 3.03
N THR A 158 12.85 19.00 3.81
CA THR A 158 14.16 19.43 3.29
C THR A 158 15.03 18.21 3.01
N ILE A 159 14.74 17.51 1.92
CA ILE A 159 15.45 16.33 1.44
C ILE A 159 15.78 16.45 -0.05
N PRO A 160 16.86 15.81 -0.54
CA PRO A 160 17.20 15.79 -1.95
C PRO A 160 16.08 15.18 -2.81
N GLU A 161 15.97 15.61 -4.06
CA GLU A 161 14.90 15.13 -4.97
C GLU A 161 14.95 13.61 -5.20
N TRP A 162 16.15 13.04 -5.33
CA TRP A 162 16.26 11.59 -5.48
C TRP A 162 15.69 10.81 -4.29
N LEU A 163 15.93 11.31 -3.06
CA LEU A 163 15.42 10.68 -1.84
C LEU A 163 13.90 10.86 -1.72
N ARG A 164 13.37 12.00 -2.14
CA ARG A 164 11.94 12.24 -2.24
C ARG A 164 11.25 11.26 -3.17
N ARG A 165 11.84 10.99 -4.36
CA ARG A 165 11.36 9.98 -5.30
C ARG A 165 11.38 8.57 -4.70
N VAL A 166 12.44 8.22 -4.00
CA VAL A 166 12.53 6.94 -3.28
C VAL A 166 11.39 6.81 -2.26
N PHE A 167 11.17 7.81 -1.40
CA PHE A 167 10.10 7.75 -0.42
C PHE A 167 8.72 7.67 -1.08
N ARG A 168 8.45 8.43 -2.13
CA ARG A 168 7.21 8.30 -2.88
C ARG A 168 7.02 6.89 -3.45
N ALA A 169 8.07 6.32 -4.02
CA ALA A 169 8.02 4.96 -4.53
C ALA A 169 7.73 3.94 -3.41
N VAL A 170 8.36 4.09 -2.24
CA VAL A 170 8.09 3.26 -1.06
C VAL A 170 6.65 3.41 -0.59
N MET A 171 6.11 4.63 -0.47
CA MET A 171 4.73 4.84 -0.04
C MET A 171 3.72 4.24 -1.01
N LEU A 172 3.91 4.43 -2.32
CA LEU A 172 3.03 3.85 -3.34
C LEU A 172 3.21 2.34 -3.48
N ALA A 173 4.40 1.81 -3.22
CA ALA A 173 4.62 0.37 -3.09
C ALA A 173 3.84 -0.21 -1.90
N ASN A 174 3.75 0.52 -0.77
CA ASN A 174 2.89 0.13 0.34
C ASN A 174 1.40 0.19 -0.03
N VAL A 175 0.96 1.16 -0.84
CA VAL A 175 -0.42 1.12 -1.41
C VAL A 175 -0.65 -0.17 -2.18
N CYS A 176 0.26 -0.54 -3.09
CA CYS A 176 0.17 -1.82 -3.80
C CYS A 176 0.15 -3.00 -2.82
N GLY A 177 0.98 -2.97 -1.78
CA GLY A 177 1.06 -4.00 -0.75
C GLY A 177 -0.24 -4.17 0.02
N VAL A 178 -0.84 -3.07 0.49
CA VAL A 178 -2.14 -3.09 1.19
C VAL A 178 -3.26 -3.61 0.29
N LEU A 179 -3.28 -3.20 -0.98
CA LEU A 179 -4.28 -3.65 -1.94
C LEU A 179 -4.11 -5.15 -2.24
N VAL A 180 -2.87 -5.62 -2.46
CA VAL A 180 -2.58 -7.05 -2.64
C VAL A 180 -2.91 -7.84 -1.38
N PHE A 181 -2.58 -7.30 -0.22
CA PHE A 181 -2.95 -7.87 1.07
C PHE A 181 -4.47 -8.02 1.18
N GLY A 182 -5.24 -6.98 0.93
CA GLY A 182 -6.70 -7.02 0.94
C GLY A 182 -7.29 -8.06 -0.02
N MET A 183 -6.64 -8.31 -1.16
CA MET A 183 -7.07 -9.34 -2.11
C MET A 183 -6.71 -10.77 -1.70
N ASN A 184 -5.69 -10.95 -0.84
CA ASN A 184 -5.13 -12.26 -0.50
C ASN A 184 -5.26 -12.64 0.96
N PHE A 185 -5.83 -11.79 1.79
CA PHE A 185 -5.64 -11.84 3.23
C PHE A 185 -5.99 -13.17 3.87
N TYR A 186 -7.14 -13.67 3.65
CA TYR A 186 -7.61 -14.85 4.41
C TYR A 186 -6.90 -16.12 4.00
N TYR A 187 -6.56 -16.18 2.74
CA TYR A 187 -5.90 -17.32 2.14
C TYR A 187 -4.55 -16.92 1.62
N ILE A 188 -3.80 -16.28 2.41
CA ILE A 188 -2.41 -15.93 2.17
C ILE A 188 -1.58 -17.16 1.84
N THR A 189 -2.24 -18.24 1.80
CA THR A 189 -1.79 -19.36 1.04
C THR A 189 -1.90 -19.01 -0.43
N ALA A 190 -1.03 -19.51 -1.19
CA ALA A 190 -1.03 -19.50 -2.62
C ALA A 190 -2.36 -19.90 -3.28
N THR A 191 -3.28 -20.39 -2.54
CA THR A 191 -4.61 -20.84 -2.94
C THR A 191 -5.55 -19.73 -3.30
N THR A 192 -5.35 -18.53 -2.77
CA THR A 192 -6.13 -17.37 -3.16
C THR A 192 -5.76 -16.84 -4.53
N ARG A 193 -4.62 -17.26 -5.06
CA ARG A 193 -4.16 -16.90 -6.38
C ARG A 193 -4.65 -17.89 -7.42
N GLU A 194 -5.97 -18.08 -7.43
CA GLU A 194 -6.60 -18.88 -8.44
C GLU A 194 -6.51 -18.24 -9.83
N ALA A 195 -6.70 -19.04 -10.87
CA ALA A 195 -6.33 -18.68 -12.23
C ALA A 195 -7.26 -17.67 -12.93
N PHE A 196 -8.40 -17.31 -12.34
CA PHE A 196 -9.39 -16.41 -12.97
C PHE A 196 -9.68 -15.17 -12.14
N PHE A 197 -10.28 -15.29 -10.96
CA PHE A 197 -10.71 -14.13 -10.17
C PHE A 197 -9.54 -13.34 -9.60
N TYR A 198 -8.47 -14.02 -9.19
CA TYR A 198 -7.31 -13.32 -8.65
C TYR A 198 -6.68 -12.36 -9.68
N PRO A 199 -6.34 -12.76 -10.91
CA PRO A 199 -5.86 -11.82 -11.92
C PRO A 199 -6.86 -10.71 -12.24
N LEU A 200 -8.16 -10.96 -12.23
CA LEU A 200 -9.17 -9.92 -12.43
C LEU A 200 -9.12 -8.86 -11.34
N LEU A 201 -9.02 -9.25 -10.07
CA LEU A 201 -8.90 -8.32 -8.94
C LEU A 201 -7.63 -7.49 -9.05
N VAL A 202 -6.49 -8.11 -9.39
CA VAL A 202 -5.24 -7.37 -9.59
C VAL A 202 -5.37 -6.36 -10.73
N THR A 203 -5.97 -6.73 -11.85
CA THR A 203 -6.17 -5.83 -13.00
C THR A 203 -7.17 -4.71 -12.70
N LEU A 204 -8.12 -4.93 -11.80
CA LEU A 204 -9.06 -3.91 -11.38
C LEU A 204 -8.43 -2.83 -10.49
N VAL A 205 -7.45 -3.19 -9.65
CA VAL A 205 -7.02 -2.32 -8.55
C VAL A 205 -5.60 -1.78 -8.74
N ILE A 206 -4.65 -2.63 -9.12
CA ILE A 206 -3.23 -2.28 -9.15
C ILE A 206 -2.87 -1.24 -10.20
N PRO A 207 -3.40 -1.25 -11.44
CA PRO A 207 -3.06 -0.24 -12.43
C PRO A 207 -3.34 1.20 -11.99
N ALA A 208 -4.34 1.42 -11.13
CA ALA A 208 -4.60 2.75 -10.57
C ALA A 208 -3.43 3.25 -9.69
N ALA A 209 -2.95 2.42 -8.77
CA ALA A 209 -1.80 2.75 -7.93
C ALA A 209 -0.53 2.98 -8.77
N LEU A 210 -0.32 2.16 -9.80
CA LEU A 210 0.81 2.31 -10.72
C LEU A 210 0.71 3.59 -11.58
N ALA A 211 -0.50 3.99 -11.99
CA ALA A 211 -0.71 5.23 -12.73
C ALA A 211 -0.43 6.47 -11.86
N ILE A 212 -0.86 6.45 -10.59
CA ILE A 212 -0.49 7.48 -9.60
C ILE A 212 1.04 7.50 -9.46
N GLY A 213 1.67 6.32 -9.32
CA GLY A 213 3.12 6.19 -9.24
C GLY A 213 3.85 6.75 -10.46
N ALA A 214 3.35 6.47 -11.65
CA ALA A 214 3.90 7.01 -12.89
C ALA A 214 3.93 8.55 -12.92
N ARG A 215 2.97 9.20 -12.27
CA ARG A 215 2.88 10.67 -12.15
C ARG A 215 3.75 11.20 -11.01
N LEU A 216 3.57 10.68 -9.79
CA LEU A 216 4.19 11.24 -8.58
C LEU A 216 5.67 10.89 -8.41
N VAL A 217 6.10 9.71 -8.83
CA VAL A 217 7.53 9.32 -8.87
C VAL A 217 8.20 9.96 -10.08
N GLY A 218 7.44 10.08 -11.17
CA GLY A 218 7.87 10.74 -12.39
C GLY A 218 8.86 9.91 -13.21
N GLY A 219 9.29 10.50 -14.32
CA GLY A 219 10.21 9.86 -15.27
C GLY A 219 9.55 8.74 -16.10
N ARG A 220 10.37 8.12 -16.96
CA ARG A 220 9.90 7.08 -17.88
C ARG A 220 9.42 5.82 -17.16
N TRP A 221 10.01 5.48 -16.03
CA TRP A 221 9.87 4.21 -15.33
C TRP A 221 9.12 4.30 -14.00
N GLY A 222 8.27 5.32 -13.80
CA GLY A 222 7.62 5.58 -12.52
C GLY A 222 6.75 4.44 -12.01
N ALA A 223 5.94 3.81 -12.87
CA ALA A 223 5.13 2.65 -12.51
C ALA A 223 6.00 1.42 -12.20
N THR A 224 7.01 1.17 -13.04
CA THR A 224 7.97 0.07 -12.83
C THR A 224 8.75 0.21 -11.53
N ILE A 225 9.19 1.43 -11.18
CA ILE A 225 9.90 1.69 -9.92
C ILE A 225 9.00 1.36 -8.71
N VAL A 226 7.74 1.78 -8.73
CA VAL A 226 6.78 1.45 -7.66
C VAL A 226 6.59 -0.07 -7.54
N ALA A 227 6.34 -0.75 -8.66
CA ALA A 227 6.12 -2.19 -8.67
C ALA A 227 7.38 -2.98 -8.24
N ALA A 228 8.57 -2.56 -8.69
CA ALA A 228 9.83 -3.16 -8.29
C ALA A 228 10.10 -2.95 -6.78
N THR A 229 9.85 -1.74 -6.27
CA THR A 229 9.98 -1.45 -4.84
C THR A 229 9.04 -2.34 -4.02
N TYR A 230 7.79 -2.50 -4.45
CA TYR A 230 6.86 -3.44 -3.83
C TYR A 230 7.40 -4.87 -3.82
N THR A 231 7.87 -5.35 -4.98
CA THR A 231 8.38 -6.71 -5.10
C THR A 231 9.59 -6.94 -4.19
N VAL A 232 10.53 -6.00 -4.16
CA VAL A 232 11.74 -6.08 -3.32
C VAL A 232 11.38 -6.06 -1.82
N THR A 233 10.51 -5.16 -1.39
CA THR A 233 10.10 -5.08 0.02
C THR A 233 9.33 -6.31 0.46
N ALA A 234 8.43 -6.83 -0.39
CA ALA A 234 7.68 -8.05 -0.10
C ALA A 234 8.58 -9.30 -0.05
N LEU A 235 9.57 -9.42 -0.96
CA LEU A 235 10.55 -10.49 -0.93
C LEU A 235 11.47 -10.39 0.29
N ALA A 236 11.94 -9.20 0.65
CA ALA A 236 12.74 -9.00 1.85
C ALA A 236 11.96 -9.45 3.11
N THR A 237 10.69 -9.08 3.20
CA THR A 237 9.82 -9.52 4.31
C THR A 237 9.63 -11.03 4.31
N TYR A 238 9.44 -11.64 3.12
CA TYR A 238 9.37 -13.09 2.97
C TYR A 238 10.63 -13.76 3.54
N VAL A 239 11.81 -13.34 3.10
CA VAL A 239 13.10 -13.91 3.52
C VAL A 239 13.33 -13.75 5.03
N VAL A 240 12.98 -12.58 5.61
CA VAL A 240 13.14 -12.33 7.04
C VAL A 240 12.23 -13.23 7.86
N LEU A 241 10.97 -13.38 7.49
CA LEU A 241 10.02 -14.22 8.21
C LEU A 241 10.38 -15.70 8.10
N ASP A 242 10.68 -16.17 6.88
CA ASP A 242 11.08 -17.57 6.65
C ASP A 242 12.37 -17.91 7.39
N GLY A 243 13.39 -17.06 7.29
CA GLY A 243 14.66 -17.22 8.00
C GLY A 243 14.56 -17.12 9.53
N SER A 244 13.47 -16.52 10.04
CA SER A 244 13.16 -16.45 11.48
C SER A 244 12.29 -17.61 11.97
N GLY A 245 12.00 -18.59 11.12
CA GLY A 245 11.19 -19.75 11.44
C GLY A 245 9.68 -19.50 11.43
N TRP A 246 9.23 -18.37 10.88
CA TRP A 246 7.83 -18.09 10.65
C TRP A 246 7.38 -18.59 9.28
N LEU A 247 6.12 -18.96 9.18
CA LEU A 247 5.56 -19.34 7.90
C LEU A 247 5.41 -18.09 7.02
N ALA A 248 6.34 -17.90 6.09
CA ALA A 248 6.37 -16.72 5.25
C ALA A 248 5.05 -16.48 4.50
N PRO A 249 4.68 -15.21 4.24
CA PRO A 249 3.54 -14.89 3.38
C PRO A 249 3.70 -15.52 1.99
N ALA A 250 2.62 -15.61 1.23
CA ALA A 250 2.71 -16.08 -0.14
C ALA A 250 3.69 -15.22 -0.96
N PHE A 251 4.41 -15.86 -1.87
CA PHE A 251 5.31 -15.15 -2.79
C PHE A 251 4.58 -13.98 -3.47
N PRO A 252 5.16 -12.75 -3.51
CA PRO A 252 4.46 -11.58 -4.03
C PRO A 252 4.07 -11.75 -5.50
N PRO A 253 2.91 -11.21 -5.93
CA PRO A 253 2.54 -11.21 -7.34
C PRO A 253 3.53 -10.39 -8.17
N LEU A 254 3.84 -10.87 -9.36
CA LEU A 254 4.80 -10.27 -10.26
C LEU A 254 4.19 -9.07 -11.02
N ILE A 255 3.63 -8.11 -10.29
CA ILE A 255 3.04 -6.90 -10.89
C ILE A 255 4.06 -6.05 -11.65
N VAL A 256 5.34 -6.27 -11.42
CA VAL A 256 6.43 -5.56 -12.11
C VAL A 256 6.42 -5.81 -13.63
N ALA A 257 6.01 -6.98 -14.09
CA ALA A 257 5.91 -7.27 -15.51
C ALA A 257 4.83 -6.39 -16.20
N GLY A 258 3.65 -6.29 -15.58
CA GLY A 258 2.59 -5.40 -16.04
C GLY A 258 2.99 -3.93 -15.99
N ALA A 259 3.65 -3.49 -14.92
CA ALA A 259 4.14 -2.12 -14.77
C ALA A 259 5.17 -1.75 -15.86
N LEU A 260 6.08 -2.67 -16.17
CA LEU A 260 7.06 -2.48 -17.25
C LEU A 260 6.36 -2.29 -18.62
N ALA A 261 5.38 -3.13 -18.92
CA ALA A 261 4.59 -2.99 -20.16
C ALA A 261 3.87 -1.64 -20.22
N LEU A 262 3.26 -1.20 -19.10
CA LEU A 262 2.64 0.13 -19.02
C LEU A 262 3.64 1.24 -19.29
N ASP A 263 4.80 1.24 -18.63
CA ASP A 263 5.81 2.29 -18.80
C ASP A 263 6.41 2.33 -20.23
N VAL A 264 6.60 1.16 -20.84
CA VAL A 264 7.08 1.08 -22.22
C VAL A 264 6.07 1.65 -23.21
N LEU A 265 4.78 1.35 -23.03
CA LEU A 265 3.76 1.73 -24.01
C LEU A 265 3.23 3.15 -23.80
N ARG A 266 3.05 3.61 -22.55
CA ARG A 266 2.54 4.96 -22.25
C ARG A 266 3.46 6.08 -22.78
N THR A 267 4.75 5.80 -22.93
CA THR A 267 5.73 6.75 -23.45
C THR A 267 5.81 6.74 -25.00
N ARG A 268 5.04 5.89 -25.65
CA ARG A 268 4.96 5.81 -27.11
C ARG A 268 3.81 6.67 -27.66
N ASN A 269 3.87 6.95 -28.96
CA ASN A 269 2.80 7.66 -29.66
C ASN A 269 1.53 6.78 -29.78
N ARG A 270 0.37 7.42 -30.01
CA ARG A 270 -0.84 6.68 -30.37
C ARG A 270 -0.58 5.79 -31.59
N PRO A 271 -1.19 4.57 -31.65
CA PRO A 271 -2.24 4.05 -30.77
C PRO A 271 -1.74 3.35 -29.49
N TRP A 272 -0.42 3.21 -29.29
CA TRP A 272 0.15 2.39 -28.23
C TRP A 272 -0.15 2.89 -26.81
N SER A 273 -0.27 4.21 -26.63
CA SER A 273 -0.66 4.82 -25.35
C SER A 273 -2.17 4.85 -25.09
N HIS A 274 -2.98 4.24 -25.96
CA HIS A 274 -4.42 4.16 -25.73
C HIS A 274 -4.74 3.30 -24.52
N PRO A 275 -5.66 3.71 -23.62
CA PRO A 275 -5.94 3.00 -22.35
C PRO A 275 -6.27 1.51 -22.51
N LEU A 276 -7.03 1.12 -23.54
CA LEU A 276 -7.32 -0.30 -23.79
C LEU A 276 -6.08 -1.10 -24.17
N VAL A 277 -5.15 -0.50 -24.91
CA VAL A 277 -3.86 -1.14 -25.26
C VAL A 277 -3.00 -1.29 -24.01
N LEU A 278 -2.97 -0.27 -23.15
CA LEU A 278 -2.27 -0.33 -21.86
C LEU A 278 -2.89 -1.39 -20.95
N GLY A 279 -4.22 -1.44 -20.85
CA GLY A 279 -4.93 -2.43 -20.07
C GLY A 279 -4.68 -3.86 -20.54
N LEU A 280 -4.71 -4.08 -21.86
CA LEU A 280 -4.41 -5.39 -22.46
C LEU A 280 -2.94 -5.79 -22.19
N ALA A 281 -2.01 -4.86 -22.38
CA ALA A 281 -0.60 -5.12 -22.14
C ALA A 281 -0.33 -5.47 -20.68
N PHE A 282 -0.89 -4.70 -19.74
CA PHE A 282 -0.79 -5.02 -18.32
C PHE A 282 -1.34 -6.40 -18.03
N SER A 283 -2.57 -6.67 -18.43
CA SER A 283 -3.29 -7.90 -18.11
C SER A 283 -2.56 -9.14 -18.67
N VAL A 284 -2.16 -9.10 -19.92
CA VAL A 284 -1.45 -10.21 -20.58
C VAL A 284 -0.08 -10.46 -19.96
N THR A 285 0.72 -9.40 -19.76
CA THR A 285 2.07 -9.55 -19.19
C THR A 285 2.04 -9.95 -17.72
N PHE A 286 1.08 -9.45 -16.96
CA PHE A 286 0.87 -9.89 -15.57
C PHE A 286 0.50 -11.37 -15.49
N VAL A 287 -0.51 -11.80 -16.27
CA VAL A 287 -0.94 -13.21 -16.28
C VAL A 287 0.19 -14.13 -16.76
N ALA A 288 0.94 -13.74 -17.78
CA ALA A 288 2.09 -14.50 -18.25
C ALA A 288 3.19 -14.63 -17.16
N ALA A 289 3.47 -13.54 -16.43
CA ALA A 289 4.41 -13.56 -15.33
C ALA A 289 3.94 -14.44 -14.16
N GLU A 290 2.63 -14.44 -13.86
CA GLU A 290 2.05 -15.30 -12.86
C GLU A 290 2.10 -16.80 -13.27
N LEU A 291 1.92 -17.10 -14.54
CA LEU A 291 2.14 -18.48 -15.05
C LEU A 291 3.57 -18.95 -14.80
N VAL A 292 4.56 -18.11 -15.09
CA VAL A 292 5.98 -18.40 -14.80
C VAL A 292 6.20 -18.54 -13.30
N ARG A 293 5.64 -17.66 -12.50
CA ARG A 293 5.74 -17.74 -11.03
C ARG A 293 5.17 -19.06 -10.50
N VAL A 294 3.98 -19.45 -10.93
CA VAL A 294 3.34 -20.71 -10.51
C VAL A 294 4.16 -21.93 -10.92
N ALA A 295 4.78 -21.90 -12.10
CA ALA A 295 5.64 -22.98 -12.58
C ALA A 295 6.94 -23.10 -11.78
N LEU A 296 7.55 -21.98 -11.39
CA LEU A 296 8.83 -21.97 -10.67
C LEU A 296 8.65 -22.11 -9.14
N PHE A 297 7.57 -21.56 -8.62
CA PHE A 297 7.23 -21.56 -7.20
C PHE A 297 5.81 -22.10 -7.02
N PRO A 298 5.61 -23.41 -7.27
CA PRO A 298 4.31 -24.02 -7.06
C PRO A 298 3.93 -23.86 -5.60
N ALA A 299 2.77 -23.29 -5.42
CA ALA A 299 2.26 -23.09 -4.09
C ALA A 299 1.84 -24.44 -3.51
N PRO A 300 2.15 -24.72 -2.25
CA PRO A 300 1.58 -25.86 -1.59
C PRO A 300 0.05 -25.74 -1.61
N VAL A 301 -0.63 -26.77 -2.10
CA VAL A 301 -2.08 -26.87 -1.94
C VAL A 301 -2.34 -26.87 -0.44
N PRO A 302 -3.22 -26.02 0.10
CA PRO A 302 -3.54 -26.07 1.51
C PRO A 302 -4.19 -27.42 1.80
N THR A 303 -3.50 -28.23 2.51
CA THR A 303 -4.01 -29.49 3.06
C THR A 303 -4.73 -29.27 4.38
N GLY A 304 -5.53 -28.22 4.47
CA GLY A 304 -6.11 -27.79 5.74
C GLY A 304 -5.12 -26.99 6.61
N LEU A 305 -5.62 -26.18 7.50
CA LEU A 305 -4.82 -25.59 8.57
C LEU A 305 -4.21 -26.71 9.41
N ALA A 306 -3.01 -26.50 9.88
CA ALA A 306 -2.15 -27.42 10.64
C ALA A 306 -2.90 -28.61 11.28
N GLY A 307 -3.05 -29.69 10.53
CA GLY A 307 -3.79 -30.86 11.00
C GLY A 307 -4.49 -31.68 9.90
N GLY A 308 -4.42 -31.23 8.64
CA GLY A 308 -4.83 -32.04 7.48
C GLY A 308 -6.34 -32.21 7.25
N GLY A 309 -7.19 -31.51 7.98
CA GLY A 309 -8.64 -31.49 7.78
C GLY A 309 -9.13 -30.18 7.17
N PRO A 310 -10.32 -30.16 6.54
CA PRO A 310 -10.95 -28.90 6.15
C PRO A 310 -11.15 -28.02 7.39
N ASP A 311 -10.80 -26.74 7.29
CA ASP A 311 -11.07 -25.81 8.37
C ASP A 311 -12.58 -25.85 8.70
N PRO A 312 -12.97 -26.23 9.91
CA PRO A 312 -14.39 -26.28 10.29
C PRO A 312 -15.05 -24.89 10.24
N ARG A 313 -14.24 -23.81 10.17
CA ARG A 313 -14.69 -22.43 9.97
C ARG A 313 -14.96 -22.11 8.50
N ALA A 314 -14.51 -22.97 7.62
CA ALA A 314 -14.71 -22.89 6.17
C ALA A 314 -16.14 -23.21 5.70
N SER A 315 -17.09 -23.27 6.59
CA SER A 315 -18.48 -23.57 6.30
C SER A 315 -19.28 -22.41 5.65
N THR A 316 -18.65 -21.25 5.42
CA THR A 316 -19.32 -20.16 4.72
C THR A 316 -19.38 -20.42 3.22
N LEU A 317 -20.47 -20.01 2.59
CA LEU A 317 -20.66 -20.10 1.13
C LEU A 317 -19.50 -19.48 0.35
N PHE A 318 -18.92 -18.41 0.87
CA PHE A 318 -17.75 -17.73 0.31
C PHE A 318 -16.53 -18.66 0.31
N PHE A 319 -16.28 -19.38 1.38
CA PHE A 319 -15.17 -20.30 1.46
C PHE A 319 -15.33 -21.49 0.51
N GLN A 320 -16.51 -22.06 0.43
CA GLN A 320 -16.78 -23.16 -0.49
C GLN A 320 -16.58 -22.72 -1.94
N TYR A 321 -17.08 -21.55 -2.29
CA TYR A 321 -16.88 -20.96 -3.60
C TYR A 321 -15.40 -20.72 -3.88
N TYR A 322 -14.69 -20.20 -2.88
CA TYR A 322 -13.27 -19.91 -2.96
C TYR A 322 -12.43 -21.19 -3.09
N ALA A 323 -12.70 -22.21 -2.29
CA ALA A 323 -12.02 -23.49 -2.38
C ALA A 323 -12.21 -24.15 -3.76
N GLN A 324 -13.39 -24.00 -4.38
CA GLN A 324 -13.62 -24.45 -5.74
C GLN A 324 -12.85 -23.63 -6.77
N ALA A 325 -12.77 -22.32 -6.59
CA ALA A 325 -12.03 -21.43 -7.48
C ALA A 325 -10.51 -21.74 -7.45
N VAL A 326 -9.99 -22.05 -6.29
CA VAL A 326 -8.59 -22.44 -6.07
C VAL A 326 -8.19 -23.71 -6.80
N ALA A 327 -9.12 -24.64 -6.95
CA ALA A 327 -8.88 -25.90 -7.69
C ALA A 327 -8.72 -25.69 -9.20
N ARG A 328 -8.95 -24.48 -9.73
CA ARG A 328 -8.82 -24.21 -11.18
C ARG A 328 -7.35 -24.11 -11.57
N PRO A 329 -6.87 -24.96 -12.46
CA PRO A 329 -5.46 -25.01 -12.78
C PRO A 329 -5.02 -23.81 -13.63
N TRP A 330 -3.84 -23.29 -13.37
CA TRP A 330 -3.23 -22.22 -14.15
C TRP A 330 -2.92 -22.66 -15.60
N LEU A 331 -2.67 -23.94 -15.83
CA LEU A 331 -2.50 -24.51 -17.18
C LEU A 331 -3.86 -24.90 -17.76
N SER A 332 -4.71 -23.89 -18.02
CA SER A 332 -6.07 -24.09 -18.56
C SER A 332 -6.52 -22.83 -19.30
N ILE A 333 -7.78 -22.77 -19.71
CA ILE A 333 -8.38 -21.58 -20.34
C ILE A 333 -8.56 -20.39 -19.38
N TRP A 334 -8.59 -20.63 -18.06
CA TRP A 334 -8.93 -19.60 -17.08
C TRP A 334 -7.99 -18.40 -17.05
N PRO A 335 -6.65 -18.55 -17.10
CA PRO A 335 -5.75 -17.40 -17.19
C PRO A 335 -5.95 -16.59 -18.47
N VAL A 336 -6.27 -17.25 -19.58
CA VAL A 336 -6.55 -16.56 -20.85
C VAL A 336 -7.82 -15.72 -20.73
N LEU A 337 -8.88 -16.28 -20.17
CA LEU A 337 -10.12 -15.56 -19.90
C LEU A 337 -9.88 -14.39 -18.92
N ALA A 338 -9.08 -14.62 -17.88
CA ALA A 338 -8.70 -13.56 -16.95
C ALA A 338 -7.94 -12.42 -17.64
N ALA A 339 -7.02 -12.72 -18.55
CA ALA A 339 -6.30 -11.70 -19.32
C ALA A 339 -7.25 -10.91 -20.24
N VAL A 340 -8.20 -11.57 -20.90
CA VAL A 340 -9.16 -10.92 -21.80
C VAL A 340 -10.13 -10.03 -21.02
N PHE A 341 -10.77 -10.56 -19.98
CA PHE A 341 -11.71 -9.78 -19.16
C PHE A 341 -11.01 -8.75 -18.25
N GLY A 342 -9.77 -9.01 -17.87
CA GLY A 342 -8.94 -8.09 -17.10
C GLY A 342 -8.51 -6.84 -17.91
N ALA A 343 -8.39 -6.93 -19.21
CA ALA A 343 -7.93 -5.83 -20.05
C ALA A 343 -8.79 -4.54 -19.92
N PRO A 344 -10.12 -4.58 -20.05
CA PRO A 344 -10.96 -3.40 -19.85
C PRO A 344 -10.94 -2.91 -18.40
N LEU A 345 -10.84 -3.81 -17.41
CA LEU A 345 -10.71 -3.46 -15.99
C LEU A 345 -9.41 -2.71 -15.73
N ALA A 346 -8.29 -3.22 -16.24
CA ALA A 346 -6.99 -2.57 -16.14
C ALA A 346 -6.97 -1.21 -16.85
N ALA A 347 -7.63 -1.08 -18.01
CA ALA A 347 -7.76 0.18 -18.72
C ALA A 347 -8.55 1.24 -17.91
N ALA A 348 -9.66 0.84 -17.32
CA ALA A 348 -10.47 1.70 -16.46
C ALA A 348 -9.70 2.11 -15.20
N SER A 349 -9.06 1.14 -14.54
CA SER A 349 -8.23 1.34 -13.37
C SER A 349 -7.06 2.30 -13.65
N TRP A 350 -6.34 2.09 -14.75
CA TRP A 350 -5.27 2.98 -15.19
C TRP A 350 -5.77 4.40 -15.43
N ARG A 351 -6.87 4.58 -16.15
CA ARG A 351 -7.47 5.90 -16.40
C ARG A 351 -7.84 6.61 -15.11
N PHE A 352 -8.50 5.90 -14.20
CA PHE A 352 -8.84 6.45 -12.89
C PHE A 352 -7.59 6.92 -12.15
N GLY A 353 -6.58 6.06 -12.01
CA GLY A 353 -5.33 6.42 -11.36
C GLY A 353 -4.56 7.54 -12.06
N ALA A 354 -4.59 7.60 -13.39
CA ALA A 354 -3.97 8.68 -14.15
C ALA A 354 -4.66 10.03 -13.90
N THR A 355 -6.00 10.05 -13.79
CA THR A 355 -6.77 11.26 -13.44
C THR A 355 -6.44 11.71 -12.01
N VAL A 356 -6.47 10.79 -11.04
CA VAL A 356 -6.11 11.09 -9.65
C VAL A 356 -4.66 11.59 -9.57
N GLY A 357 -3.73 10.89 -10.22
CA GLY A 357 -2.32 11.26 -10.25
C GLY A 357 -2.07 12.61 -10.91
N ALA A 358 -2.85 13.00 -11.93
CA ALA A 358 -2.77 14.31 -12.55
C ALA A 358 -3.22 15.40 -11.56
N VAL A 359 -4.38 15.24 -10.93
CA VAL A 359 -4.86 16.19 -9.92
C VAL A 359 -3.84 16.37 -8.79
N LEU A 360 -3.25 15.26 -8.33
CA LEU A 360 -2.23 15.32 -7.27
C LEU A 360 -0.94 15.99 -7.75
N ALA A 361 -0.54 15.80 -9.01
CA ALA A 361 0.69 16.38 -9.57
C ALA A 361 0.52 17.86 -9.95
N ASP A 362 -0.56 18.22 -10.63
CA ASP A 362 -0.81 19.61 -11.07
C ASP A 362 -0.93 20.56 -9.88
N ASP A 363 -1.53 20.11 -8.81
CA ASP A 363 -1.56 20.83 -7.54
C ASP A 363 -0.15 21.01 -6.91
N LEU A 364 0.78 20.09 -7.17
CA LEU A 364 2.15 20.15 -6.67
C LEU A 364 3.04 21.09 -7.49
N ASP A 365 2.79 21.18 -8.80
CA ASP A 365 3.58 22.02 -9.72
C ASP A 365 3.14 23.49 -9.66
N SER A 366 1.84 23.76 -9.41
CA SER A 366 1.32 25.14 -9.31
C SER A 366 1.90 25.92 -8.12
N GLU A 367 2.25 25.24 -7.01
CA GLU A 367 2.88 25.87 -5.85
C GLU A 367 4.39 26.11 -6.03
N ALA A 368 5.08 25.28 -6.82
CA ALA A 368 6.50 25.47 -7.12
C ALA A 368 6.75 26.78 -7.89
N PHE A 369 5.80 27.21 -8.74
CA PHE A 369 5.87 28.46 -9.50
C PHE A 369 5.44 29.70 -8.68
N ALA A 370 4.65 29.54 -7.62
CA ALA A 370 4.21 30.67 -6.79
C ALA A 370 5.29 31.17 -5.82
N HIS A 371 6.41 30.49 -5.70
CA HIS A 371 7.50 30.77 -4.74
C HIS A 371 8.87 30.95 -5.42
N SER A 372 8.96 30.92 -6.76
CA SER A 372 10.15 31.30 -7.54
C SER A 372 10.08 32.79 -7.91
#